data_77699ae8069cdc894d0adc79bd5d83ad
#
_entry.id   77699ae8069cdc894d0adc79bd5d83ad
#
_cell.length_a   1.000
_cell.length_b   1.000
_cell.length_c   1.000
_cell.angle_alpha   90.00
_cell.angle_beta   90.00
_cell.angle_gamma   90.00
#
_symmetry.space_group_name_H-M   'P 1'
#
loop_
_entity.id
_entity.type
_entity.pdbx_description
1 polymer ?
#
loop_
_entity_poly.entity_id
_entity_poly.type
_entity_poly.pdbx_seq_one_letter_code
_entity_poly.pdbx_strand_id
1 'polypeptide(L)'
;NYKSVISMTLVMGILNVTPDSFSDGGEFLDPKKAIARGFEMLEEGATIIDVGGESTKPGIERVSMDEELTRVIPVIHELAKSGAMVSVDTMRAEVAALAVAAGARIINDVSGGLADPAMHATAAALKTQYICMHWRGQSKDMDSLANYEDVTKEVIHELTKQIAACLL
;
A
#
# COMPACT_ATOMS: atom_id res chain seq x y z
N ASN A 1 34.12 -2.08 21.54
CA ASN A 1 33.32 -3.24 21.08
C ASN A 1 32.07 -2.74 20.38
N TYR A 2 32.22 -2.38 19.10
CA TYR A 2 31.07 -2.20 18.20
C TYR A 2 30.56 -3.61 17.89
N LYS A 3 29.51 -4.05 18.56
CA LYS A 3 28.68 -5.13 18.02
C LYS A 3 28.02 -4.57 16.77
N SER A 4 28.46 -5.00 15.59
CA SER A 4 27.75 -4.76 14.34
C SER A 4 26.38 -5.42 14.46
N VAL A 5 25.36 -4.65 14.76
CA VAL A 5 23.98 -5.07 14.50
C VAL A 5 23.89 -5.16 12.98
N ILE A 6 23.98 -6.37 12.44
CA ILE A 6 23.64 -6.62 11.06
C ILE A 6 22.12 -6.39 11.00
N SER A 7 21.73 -5.17 10.64
CA SER A 7 20.36 -4.86 10.30
C SER A 7 20.09 -5.60 8.99
N MET A 8 19.37 -6.71 9.07
CA MET A 8 18.87 -7.37 7.85
C MET A 8 17.90 -6.41 7.17
N THR A 9 18.15 -6.12 5.90
CA THR A 9 17.20 -5.36 5.07
C THR A 9 15.92 -6.19 4.93
N LEU A 10 14.79 -5.60 5.27
CA LEU A 10 13.48 -6.19 5.00
C LEU A 10 13.13 -5.96 3.53
N VAL A 11 12.67 -6.99 2.85
CA VAL A 11 12.23 -6.93 1.45
C VAL A 11 10.71 -6.94 1.42
N MET A 12 10.12 -5.94 0.77
CA MET A 12 8.67 -5.84 0.56
C MET A 12 8.35 -6.26 -0.86
N GLY A 13 7.63 -7.38 -1.01
CA GLY A 13 7.10 -7.84 -2.29
C GLY A 13 5.81 -7.12 -2.63
N ILE A 14 5.72 -6.52 -3.81
CA ILE A 14 4.54 -5.78 -4.29
C ILE A 14 3.59 -6.74 -5.01
N LEU A 15 2.40 -6.93 -4.45
CA LEU A 15 1.36 -7.81 -4.98
C LEU A 15 0.15 -6.99 -5.45
N ASN A 16 0.13 -6.64 -6.73
CA ASN A 16 -0.98 -5.93 -7.36
C ASN A 16 -2.10 -6.91 -7.71
N VAL A 17 -3.22 -6.83 -6.99
CA VAL A 17 -4.40 -7.67 -7.18
C VAL A 17 -5.34 -6.99 -8.18
N THR A 18 -4.91 -6.95 -9.44
CA THR A 18 -5.64 -6.31 -10.54
C THR A 18 -5.95 -7.34 -11.64
N PRO A 19 -7.02 -7.13 -12.45
CA PRO A 19 -7.37 -8.06 -13.55
C PRO A 19 -6.21 -8.29 -14.52
N ASP A 20 -5.44 -7.26 -14.84
CA ASP A 20 -4.27 -7.38 -15.73
C ASP A 20 -3.19 -8.33 -15.21
N SER A 21 -3.14 -8.51 -13.89
CA SER A 21 -2.12 -9.34 -13.25
C SER A 21 -2.54 -10.79 -13.05
N PHE A 22 -3.84 -11.06 -12.85
CA PHE A 22 -4.32 -12.37 -12.40
C PHE A 22 -5.57 -12.88 -13.12
N SER A 23 -5.94 -12.33 -14.31
CA SER A 23 -7.01 -12.89 -15.13
C SER A 23 -6.48 -13.94 -16.10
N ASP A 24 -7.33 -14.93 -16.45
CA ASP A 24 -7.06 -15.93 -17.50
C ASP A 24 -7.49 -15.43 -18.89
N GLY A 25 -7.32 -14.15 -19.19
CA GLY A 25 -7.86 -13.54 -20.40
C GLY A 25 -9.36 -13.29 -20.32
N GLY A 26 -9.95 -13.40 -19.11
CA GLY A 26 -11.34 -13.12 -18.79
C GLY A 26 -11.49 -11.91 -17.88
N GLU A 27 -12.71 -11.43 -17.70
CA GLU A 27 -13.05 -10.24 -16.93
C GLU A 27 -12.94 -10.42 -15.39
N PHE A 28 -12.66 -11.64 -14.90
CA PHE A 28 -12.70 -11.96 -13.48
C PHE A 28 -11.30 -12.22 -12.91
N LEU A 29 -11.00 -11.53 -11.82
CA LEU A 29 -9.82 -11.75 -10.99
C LEU A 29 -9.96 -13.08 -10.23
N ASP A 30 -8.91 -13.93 -10.25
CA ASP A 30 -8.84 -15.13 -9.41
C ASP A 30 -8.01 -14.85 -8.14
N PRO A 31 -8.65 -14.65 -6.96
CA PRO A 31 -7.94 -14.41 -5.72
C PRO A 31 -6.94 -15.54 -5.36
N LYS A 32 -7.20 -16.78 -5.78
CA LYS A 32 -6.31 -17.92 -5.49
C LYS A 32 -4.95 -17.75 -6.15
N LYS A 33 -4.90 -17.19 -7.36
CA LYS A 33 -3.64 -16.91 -8.06
C LYS A 33 -2.85 -15.81 -7.35
N ALA A 34 -3.52 -14.75 -6.90
CA ALA A 34 -2.87 -13.69 -6.13
C ALA A 34 -2.31 -14.22 -4.79
N ILE A 35 -3.08 -15.05 -4.08
CA ILE A 35 -2.63 -15.70 -2.85
C ILE A 35 -1.42 -16.60 -3.11
N ALA A 36 -1.45 -17.43 -4.15
CA ALA A 36 -0.33 -18.30 -4.52
C ALA A 36 0.93 -17.47 -4.82
N ARG A 37 0.79 -16.37 -5.59
CA ARG A 37 1.91 -15.45 -5.86
C ARG A 37 2.47 -14.81 -4.60
N GLY A 38 1.61 -14.43 -3.66
CA GLY A 38 2.05 -13.92 -2.35
C GLY A 38 2.91 -14.93 -1.59
N PHE A 39 2.54 -16.20 -1.58
CA PHE A 39 3.35 -17.26 -0.97
C PHE A 39 4.66 -17.49 -1.71
N GLU A 40 4.66 -17.50 -3.03
CA GLU A 40 5.90 -17.59 -3.83
C GLU A 40 6.87 -16.44 -3.49
N MET A 41 6.39 -15.20 -3.36
CA MET A 41 7.22 -14.06 -2.95
C MET A 41 7.87 -14.26 -1.58
N LEU A 42 7.14 -14.87 -0.62
CA LEU A 42 7.69 -15.20 0.69
C LEU A 42 8.79 -16.25 0.59
N GLU A 43 8.61 -17.28 -0.24
CA GLU A 43 9.62 -18.31 -0.52
C GLU A 43 10.84 -17.73 -1.26
N GLU A 44 10.65 -16.74 -2.13
CA GLU A 44 11.69 -15.98 -2.82
C GLU A 44 12.47 -15.05 -1.86
N GLY A 45 12.02 -14.87 -0.62
CA GLY A 45 12.70 -14.10 0.42
C GLY A 45 12.08 -12.75 0.77
N ALA A 46 10.86 -12.46 0.30
CA ALA A 46 10.13 -11.29 0.78
C ALA A 46 9.81 -11.46 2.28
N THR A 47 9.93 -10.37 3.03
CA THR A 47 9.62 -10.33 4.47
C THR A 47 8.21 -9.76 4.70
N ILE A 48 7.78 -8.89 3.80
CA ILE A 48 6.48 -8.20 3.83
C ILE A 48 5.84 -8.39 2.46
N ILE A 49 4.53 -8.63 2.42
CA ILE A 49 3.76 -8.59 1.17
C ILE A 49 2.85 -7.38 1.20
N ASP A 50 3.03 -6.49 0.24
CA ASP A 50 2.23 -5.27 0.07
C ASP A 50 1.12 -5.51 -0.94
N VAL A 51 -0.11 -5.56 -0.47
CA VAL A 51 -1.29 -5.96 -1.25
C VAL A 51 -2.06 -4.72 -1.69
N GLY A 52 -2.12 -4.48 -3.01
CA GLY A 52 -2.83 -3.36 -3.60
C GLY A 52 -3.94 -3.80 -4.57
N GLY A 53 -5.11 -3.17 -4.47
CA GLY A 53 -6.27 -3.44 -5.34
C GLY A 53 -6.45 -2.44 -6.47
N GLU A 54 -5.72 -1.35 -6.46
CA GLU A 54 -5.72 -0.29 -7.49
C GLU A 54 -4.38 -0.25 -8.23
N SER A 55 -4.42 0.12 -9.50
CA SER A 55 -3.20 0.43 -10.25
C SER A 55 -2.78 1.88 -9.99
N THR A 56 -1.53 2.08 -9.63
CA THR A 56 -0.95 3.42 -9.48
C THR A 56 -0.28 3.92 -10.76
N LYS A 57 -0.45 3.22 -11.89
CA LYS A 57 0.12 3.63 -13.19
C LYS A 57 -0.48 4.96 -13.63
N PRO A 58 0.32 5.86 -14.27
CA PRO A 58 -0.18 7.10 -14.83
C PRO A 58 -1.37 6.89 -15.78
N GLY A 59 -2.38 7.77 -15.69
CA GLY A 59 -3.53 7.76 -16.60
C GLY A 59 -4.63 6.75 -16.29
N ILE A 60 -4.50 5.94 -15.23
CA ILE A 60 -5.53 4.97 -14.83
C ILE A 60 -6.52 5.62 -13.86
N GLU A 61 -7.81 5.37 -14.11
CA GLU A 61 -8.88 5.76 -13.19
C GLU A 61 -8.94 4.83 -11.98
N ARG A 62 -9.38 5.38 -10.86
CA ARG A 62 -9.57 4.63 -9.62
C ARG A 62 -10.74 3.66 -9.74
N VAL A 63 -10.59 2.46 -9.16
CA VAL A 63 -11.70 1.53 -8.98
C VAL A 63 -12.63 1.97 -7.84
N SER A 64 -13.84 1.44 -7.79
CA SER A 64 -14.73 1.66 -6.65
C SER A 64 -14.15 1.06 -5.36
N MET A 65 -14.59 1.58 -4.21
CA MET A 65 -14.17 1.03 -2.92
C MET A 65 -14.57 -0.43 -2.75
N ASP A 66 -15.79 -0.80 -3.15
CA ASP A 66 -16.27 -2.17 -3.07
C ASP A 66 -15.44 -3.12 -3.92
N GLU A 67 -15.00 -2.67 -5.08
CA GLU A 67 -14.14 -3.45 -5.95
C GLU A 67 -12.74 -3.62 -5.34
N GLU A 68 -12.16 -2.55 -4.79
CA GLU A 68 -10.89 -2.62 -4.09
C GLU A 68 -10.95 -3.60 -2.91
N LEU A 69 -12.01 -3.52 -2.08
CA LEU A 69 -12.23 -4.44 -0.96
C LEU A 69 -12.36 -5.90 -1.42
N THR A 70 -13.13 -6.14 -2.47
CA THR A 70 -13.32 -7.49 -3.03
C THR A 70 -12.00 -8.10 -3.49
N ARG A 71 -11.08 -7.28 -4.00
CA ARG A 71 -9.76 -7.70 -4.45
C ARG A 71 -8.81 -7.99 -3.30
N VAL A 72 -8.68 -7.06 -2.33
CA VAL A 72 -7.59 -7.11 -1.35
C VAL A 72 -7.92 -7.94 -0.10
N ILE A 73 -9.15 -7.89 0.41
CA ILE A 73 -9.49 -8.50 1.69
C ILE A 73 -9.27 -10.03 1.72
N PRO A 74 -9.72 -10.82 0.72
CA PRO A 74 -9.48 -12.25 0.73
C PRO A 74 -7.99 -12.62 0.70
N VAL A 75 -7.19 -11.85 -0.05
CA VAL A 75 -5.74 -12.08 -0.19
C VAL A 75 -5.03 -11.77 1.12
N ILE A 76 -5.32 -10.59 1.72
CA ILE A 76 -4.75 -10.18 3.01
C ILE A 76 -5.07 -11.21 4.09
N HIS A 77 -6.34 -11.65 4.17
CA HIS A 77 -6.77 -12.62 5.17
C HIS A 77 -5.98 -13.94 5.09
N GLU A 78 -5.86 -14.53 3.91
CA GLU A 78 -5.17 -15.82 3.76
C GLU A 78 -3.66 -15.69 4.01
N LEU A 79 -3.01 -14.63 3.52
CA LEU A 79 -1.59 -14.39 3.78
C LEU A 79 -1.33 -14.13 5.28
N ALA A 80 -2.13 -13.29 5.93
CA ALA A 80 -1.99 -12.98 7.35
C ALA A 80 -2.23 -14.21 8.24
N LYS A 81 -3.20 -15.06 7.90
CA LYS A 81 -3.51 -16.31 8.59
C LYS A 81 -2.33 -17.29 8.58
N SER A 82 -1.49 -17.27 7.55
CA SER A 82 -0.26 -18.08 7.50
C SER A 82 0.88 -17.53 8.37
N GLY A 83 0.70 -16.34 8.96
CA GLY A 83 1.73 -15.65 9.75
C GLY A 83 2.58 -14.67 8.94
N ALA A 84 2.28 -14.44 7.67
CA ALA A 84 2.98 -13.46 6.86
C ALA A 84 2.75 -12.03 7.40
N MET A 85 3.77 -11.18 7.29
CA MET A 85 3.61 -9.74 7.52
C MET A 85 3.01 -9.10 6.28
N VAL A 86 1.79 -8.59 6.40
CA VAL A 86 1.04 -8.01 5.28
C VAL A 86 0.91 -6.51 5.45
N SER A 87 1.17 -5.79 4.36
CA SER A 87 0.88 -4.38 4.15
C SER A 87 -0.32 -4.26 3.22
N VAL A 88 -1.15 -3.24 3.39
CA VAL A 88 -2.19 -2.85 2.43
C VAL A 88 -1.80 -1.56 1.74
N ASP A 89 -1.72 -1.56 0.40
CA ASP A 89 -1.55 -0.37 -0.42
C ASP A 89 -2.94 0.21 -0.74
N THR A 90 -3.28 1.29 -0.06
CA THR A 90 -4.57 1.97 -0.24
C THR A 90 -4.51 3.43 0.18
N MET A 91 -5.28 4.26 -0.52
CA MET A 91 -5.51 5.67 -0.18
C MET A 91 -6.86 5.90 0.52
N ARG A 92 -7.59 4.84 0.90
CA ARG A 92 -8.90 4.93 1.54
C ARG A 92 -8.84 4.45 2.98
N ALA A 93 -9.24 5.29 3.92
CA ALA A 93 -9.25 4.98 5.35
C ALA A 93 -10.14 3.77 5.70
N GLU A 94 -11.29 3.63 5.03
CA GLU A 94 -12.21 2.52 5.26
C GLU A 94 -11.61 1.19 4.77
N VAL A 95 -10.97 1.17 3.60
CA VAL A 95 -10.26 -0.01 3.09
C VAL A 95 -9.12 -0.38 4.04
N ALA A 96 -8.34 0.60 4.51
CA ALA A 96 -7.28 0.39 5.48
C ALA A 96 -7.80 -0.24 6.77
N ALA A 97 -8.92 0.24 7.30
CA ALA A 97 -9.54 -0.31 8.52
C ALA A 97 -9.96 -1.77 8.34
N LEU A 98 -10.62 -2.10 7.24
CA LEU A 98 -11.06 -3.46 6.95
C LEU A 98 -9.88 -4.39 6.64
N ALA A 99 -8.84 -3.90 5.97
CA ALA A 99 -7.62 -4.65 5.73
C ALA A 99 -6.86 -4.98 7.04
N VAL A 100 -6.77 -4.03 7.97
CA VAL A 100 -6.19 -4.29 9.30
C VAL A 100 -7.03 -5.30 10.08
N ALA A 101 -8.35 -5.21 10.02
CA ALA A 101 -9.24 -6.21 10.62
C ALA A 101 -9.07 -7.60 9.98
N ALA A 102 -8.71 -7.68 8.69
CA ALA A 102 -8.38 -8.92 7.98
C ALA A 102 -6.96 -9.44 8.30
N GLY A 103 -6.11 -8.66 8.99
CA GLY A 103 -4.80 -9.07 9.46
C GLY A 103 -3.60 -8.29 8.91
N ALA A 104 -3.81 -7.24 8.12
CA ALA A 104 -2.73 -6.34 7.72
C ALA A 104 -2.13 -5.64 8.96
N ARG A 105 -0.82 -5.44 8.96
CA ARG A 105 -0.08 -4.79 10.05
C ARG A 105 0.54 -3.46 9.64
N ILE A 106 0.51 -3.15 8.37
CA ILE A 106 1.07 -1.93 7.79
C ILE A 106 0.02 -1.35 6.86
N ILE A 107 -0.17 -0.03 6.91
CA ILE A 107 -0.88 0.73 5.90
C ILE A 107 0.18 1.44 5.06
N ASN A 108 0.20 1.16 3.76
CA ASN A 108 1.03 1.84 2.78
C ASN A 108 0.14 2.80 1.99
N ASP A 109 0.25 4.10 2.29
CA ASP A 109 -0.57 5.13 1.64
C ASP A 109 0.29 6.01 0.74
N VAL A 110 0.17 5.77 -0.56
CA VAL A 110 0.90 6.52 -1.59
C VAL A 110 0.55 8.02 -1.61
N SER A 111 -0.59 8.40 -1.02
CA SER A 111 -0.99 9.81 -0.90
C SER A 111 -0.44 10.50 0.37
N GLY A 112 0.08 9.73 1.33
CA GLY A 112 0.53 10.28 2.62
C GLY A 112 -0.59 10.94 3.42
N GLY A 113 -1.83 10.47 3.28
CA GLY A 113 -3.03 11.00 3.96
C GLY A 113 -3.74 12.12 3.21
N LEU A 114 -3.23 12.55 2.05
CA LEU A 114 -3.82 13.68 1.31
C LEU A 114 -5.06 13.31 0.49
N ALA A 115 -5.22 12.03 0.12
CA ALA A 115 -6.37 11.57 -0.65
C ALA A 115 -7.62 11.31 0.20
N ASP A 116 -7.43 10.96 1.49
CA ASP A 116 -8.53 10.72 2.44
C ASP A 116 -8.22 11.39 3.78
N PRO A 117 -8.95 12.44 4.16
CA PRO A 117 -8.72 13.15 5.42
C PRO A 117 -8.87 12.31 6.69
N ALA A 118 -9.55 11.15 6.61
CA ALA A 118 -9.73 10.25 7.74
C ALA A 118 -8.54 9.28 7.93
N MET A 119 -7.61 9.20 6.98
CA MET A 119 -6.55 8.18 6.98
C MET A 119 -5.67 8.22 8.23
N HIS A 120 -5.13 9.38 8.58
CA HIS A 120 -4.23 9.50 9.74
C HIS A 120 -4.94 9.14 11.05
N ALA A 121 -6.16 9.64 11.26
CA ALA A 121 -6.96 9.31 12.43
C ALA A 121 -7.29 7.81 12.50
N THR A 122 -7.57 7.19 11.36
CA THR A 122 -7.83 5.75 11.25
C THR A 122 -6.57 4.94 11.60
N ALA A 123 -5.42 5.27 11.01
CA ALA A 123 -4.15 4.59 11.31
C ALA A 123 -3.77 4.71 12.79
N ALA A 124 -3.96 5.89 13.39
CA ALA A 124 -3.70 6.13 14.81
C ALA A 124 -4.64 5.30 15.71
N ALA A 125 -5.95 5.27 15.41
CA ALA A 125 -6.92 4.50 16.16
C ALA A 125 -6.63 2.98 16.10
N LEU A 126 -6.18 2.49 14.97
CA LEU A 126 -5.81 1.09 14.75
C LEU A 126 -4.45 0.74 15.36
N LYS A 127 -3.63 1.74 15.73
CA LYS A 127 -2.26 1.56 16.26
C LYS A 127 -1.38 0.72 15.33
N THR A 128 -1.55 0.90 14.03
CA THR A 128 -0.82 0.17 13.01
C THR A 128 0.37 0.98 12.48
N GLN A 129 1.31 0.33 11.82
CA GLN A 129 2.40 1.02 11.14
C GLN A 129 1.86 1.72 9.90
N TYR A 130 2.38 2.90 9.62
CA TYR A 130 1.95 3.73 8.48
C TYR A 130 3.15 4.14 7.65
N ILE A 131 3.09 3.87 6.34
CA ILE A 131 4.08 4.33 5.37
C ILE A 131 3.50 5.55 4.66
N CYS A 132 4.16 6.68 4.85
CA CYS A 132 3.80 7.96 4.25
C CYS A 132 4.68 8.22 3.04
N MET A 133 4.07 8.39 1.86
CA MET A 133 4.79 8.70 0.63
C MET A 133 4.52 10.14 0.19
N HIS A 134 5.47 10.75 -0.53
CA HIS A 134 5.27 12.03 -1.19
C HIS A 134 4.24 11.91 -2.31
N TRP A 135 3.29 12.86 -2.39
CA TRP A 135 2.23 12.84 -3.37
C TRP A 135 1.76 14.25 -3.72
N ARG A 136 1.49 14.53 -5.00
CA ARG A 136 0.95 15.80 -5.48
C ARG A 136 -0.41 15.67 -6.15
N GLY A 137 -0.85 14.46 -6.48
CA GLY A 137 -2.15 14.26 -7.11
C GLY A 137 -2.39 12.83 -7.60
N GLN A 138 -3.59 12.61 -8.10
CA GLN A 138 -4.01 11.31 -8.64
C GLN A 138 -3.18 10.91 -9.87
N SER A 139 -3.09 9.60 -10.15
CA SER A 139 -2.31 9.03 -11.25
C SER A 139 -2.63 9.68 -12.62
N LYS A 140 -3.88 10.11 -12.84
CA LYS A 140 -4.30 10.79 -14.08
C LYS A 140 -3.71 12.19 -14.25
N ASP A 141 -3.35 12.87 -13.15
CA ASP A 141 -2.92 14.27 -13.15
C ASP A 141 -1.44 14.41 -12.75
N MET A 142 -0.79 13.36 -12.24
CA MET A 142 0.52 13.40 -11.59
C MET A 142 1.63 13.97 -12.48
N ASP A 143 1.60 13.67 -13.79
CA ASP A 143 2.63 14.18 -14.73
C ASP A 143 2.54 15.69 -14.91
N SER A 144 1.33 16.26 -14.91
CA SER A 144 1.11 17.71 -15.02
C SER A 144 1.52 18.46 -13.74
N LEU A 145 1.57 17.77 -12.61
CA LEU A 145 1.92 18.31 -11.30
C LEU A 145 3.42 18.12 -10.96
N ALA A 146 4.17 17.43 -11.81
CA ALA A 146 5.59 17.16 -11.62
C ALA A 146 6.48 18.37 -11.98
N ASN A 147 6.08 19.59 -11.59
CA ASN A 147 6.82 20.83 -11.80
C ASN A 147 7.52 21.24 -10.50
N TYR A 148 8.85 21.26 -10.50
CA TYR A 148 9.70 21.60 -9.37
C TYR A 148 10.72 22.65 -9.76
N GLU A 149 10.98 23.61 -8.87
CA GLU A 149 12.16 24.47 -8.94
C GLU A 149 13.39 23.78 -8.35
N ASP A 150 13.19 23.09 -7.21
CA ASP A 150 14.17 22.24 -6.53
C ASP A 150 13.47 21.01 -5.99
N VAL A 151 13.48 19.93 -6.76
CA VAL A 151 12.76 18.69 -6.42
C VAL A 151 13.12 18.15 -5.03
N THR A 152 14.39 18.22 -4.66
CA THR A 152 14.84 17.69 -3.36
C THR A 152 14.28 18.50 -2.20
N LYS A 153 14.37 19.81 -2.26
CA LYS A 153 13.86 20.68 -1.19
C LYS A 153 12.34 20.62 -1.08
N GLU A 154 11.64 20.62 -2.21
CA GLU A 154 10.19 20.59 -2.24
C GLU A 154 9.65 19.26 -1.71
N VAL A 155 10.20 18.12 -2.14
CA VAL A 155 9.81 16.81 -1.62
C VAL A 155 10.07 16.70 -0.11
N ILE A 156 11.24 17.15 0.38
CA ILE A 156 11.53 17.16 1.82
C ILE A 156 10.52 18.02 2.56
N HIS A 157 10.22 19.22 2.05
CA HIS A 157 9.30 20.14 2.69
C HIS A 157 7.86 19.56 2.75
N GLU A 158 7.38 19.02 1.65
CA GLU A 158 6.04 18.44 1.54
C GLU A 158 5.88 17.19 2.42
N LEU A 159 6.85 16.26 2.39
CA LEU A 159 6.87 15.10 3.27
C LEU A 159 6.94 15.48 4.76
N THR A 160 7.73 16.50 5.10
CA THR A 160 7.82 16.97 6.50
C THR A 160 6.45 17.43 7.02
N LYS A 161 5.67 18.11 6.19
CA LYS A 161 4.29 18.51 6.55
C LYS A 161 3.37 17.30 6.74
N GLN A 162 3.44 16.31 5.84
CA GLN A 162 2.64 15.10 5.94
C GLN A 162 3.00 14.29 7.20
N ILE A 163 4.29 14.11 7.47
CA ILE A 163 4.76 13.42 8.68
C ILE A 163 4.30 14.17 9.94
N ALA A 164 4.38 15.49 9.95
CA ALA A 164 3.89 16.28 11.09
C ALA A 164 2.37 16.08 11.31
N ALA A 165 1.60 15.98 10.25
CA ALA A 165 0.16 15.71 10.33
C ALA A 165 -0.15 14.28 10.84
N CYS A 166 0.72 13.29 10.56
CA CYS A 166 0.57 11.94 11.10
C CYS A 166 0.85 11.84 12.61
N LEU A 167 1.57 12.80 13.19
CA LEU A 167 1.99 12.78 14.60
C LEU A 167 1.05 13.56 15.52
N LEU A 168 0.03 14.23 15.00
CA LEU A 168 -0.98 14.99 15.73
C LEU A 168 -2.19 14.12 16.07
#